data_fae2a2533cf5fd4f504e8a34c952a56a
#
_entry.id   fae2a2533cf5fd4f504e8a34c952a56a
#
_cell.length_a   1.000
_cell.length_b   1.000
_cell.length_c   1.000
_cell.angle_alpha   90.00
_cell.angle_beta   90.00
_cell.angle_gamma   90.00
#
_symmetry.space_group_name_H-M   'P 1'
#
loop_
_entity.id
_entity.type
_entity.pdbx_description
1 polymer ?
#
loop_
_entity_poly.entity_id
_entity_poly.type
_entity_poly.pdbx_seq_one_letter_code
_entity_poly.pdbx_strand_id
1 'polypeptide(L)'
;MPAISVARTDTFEKQREKINEISNQIFTISQGGSDLSTGILRLGDGLVGNPSLGFTNEGTLGFFRPEEKTVRWVSAGKKLIDIAEDAVRFYKNSDFVKQELTQAGLAFTSAGTGYEKGSYTNIDLVGGTGTGGTINLVVTGFTGTTTNTGAGYTPGAYTSVPLNVDTGSGSGATADITVDGLQGDITNAGSGYKPGNYTAVPLTGGNGSNATADIEIQGGTTGTGNITTPGSSYENGTYEDITVYNQAAQTFVVTVTGSGPYQYVIDGSSQPTLTLNKGNTYKFDLSDSSNATHVFNITNATGNLDPLEYYFVKVGNDGSAGAFAYLVVKPSASTAITYECTTHSGMGGNFTLATGGTGSYGVGFAADFTVAGGAITAFTLKDGFSSPIDYNTNDVLEVSPLQFGFNGTGSGFTYTITGLAYTGTIFNVNVVDIGSGYVFGDPLSAADSDLGGAGGVDFLYTVNTYPQIITDEKITFSDKGTGYAPGEKLSLPG
;
A
#
# COMPACT_ATOMS: atom_id res chain seq x y z
N MET A 1 26.66 -9.81 -12.08
CA MET A 1 27.64 -8.74 -12.29
C MET A 1 28.96 -9.39 -12.75
N PRO A 2 29.71 -8.83 -13.72
CA PRO A 2 31.02 -9.33 -14.01
C PRO A 2 31.91 -9.17 -12.77
N ALA A 3 32.80 -10.12 -12.52
CA ALA A 3 33.74 -10.04 -11.41
C ALA A 3 34.70 -8.86 -11.62
N ILE A 4 34.71 -7.91 -10.69
CA ILE A 4 35.67 -6.82 -10.68
C ILE A 4 36.96 -7.34 -10.05
N SER A 5 38.07 -7.24 -10.75
CA SER A 5 39.38 -7.65 -10.24
C SER A 5 40.39 -6.53 -10.34
N VAL A 6 41.21 -6.37 -9.31
CA VAL A 6 42.35 -5.44 -9.29
C VAL A 6 43.60 -6.21 -9.66
N ALA A 7 44.17 -5.95 -10.84
CA ALA A 7 45.38 -6.60 -11.28
C ALA A 7 46.63 -5.88 -10.71
N ARG A 8 47.67 -6.63 -10.42
CA ARG A 8 48.96 -6.10 -9.93
C ARG A 8 49.62 -5.14 -10.93
N THR A 9 49.24 -5.24 -12.20
CA THR A 9 49.75 -4.40 -13.30
C THR A 9 48.94 -3.14 -13.56
N ASP A 10 47.80 -2.97 -12.85
CA ASP A 10 47.01 -1.76 -12.99
C ASP A 10 47.74 -0.56 -12.41
N THR A 11 47.53 0.63 -13.03
CA THR A 11 48.04 1.88 -12.46
C THR A 11 47.34 2.16 -11.12
N PHE A 12 47.97 2.96 -10.26
CA PHE A 12 47.41 3.31 -8.95
C PHE A 12 46.00 3.89 -9.05
N GLU A 13 45.75 4.77 -10.05
CA GLU A 13 44.40 5.32 -10.30
C GLU A 13 43.40 4.25 -10.71
N LYS A 14 43.72 3.36 -11.62
CA LYS A 14 42.88 2.23 -11.99
C LYS A 14 42.57 1.30 -10.82
N GLN A 15 43.53 1.10 -9.94
CA GLN A 15 43.34 0.30 -8.73
C GLN A 15 42.37 1.00 -7.77
N ARG A 16 42.51 2.32 -7.60
CA ARG A 16 41.63 3.14 -6.77
C ARG A 16 40.19 3.15 -7.30
N GLU A 17 40.00 3.33 -8.60
CA GLU A 17 38.67 3.30 -9.25
C GLU A 17 37.97 1.94 -9.03
N LYS A 18 38.68 0.84 -9.27
CA LYS A 18 38.17 -0.52 -9.06
C LYS A 18 37.81 -0.79 -7.59
N ILE A 19 38.59 -0.31 -6.65
CA ILE A 19 38.32 -0.44 -5.20
C ILE A 19 37.08 0.36 -4.84
N ASN A 20 36.92 1.58 -5.37
CA ASN A 20 35.71 2.39 -5.12
C ASN A 20 34.46 1.74 -5.71
N GLU A 21 34.57 1.16 -6.92
CA GLU A 21 33.45 0.43 -7.55
C GLU A 21 33.05 -0.79 -6.72
N ILE A 22 34.00 -1.59 -6.23
CA ILE A 22 33.74 -2.71 -5.33
C ILE A 22 33.10 -2.22 -4.04
N SER A 23 33.60 -1.14 -3.45
CA SER A 23 33.08 -0.56 -2.21
C SER A 23 31.63 -0.12 -2.38
N ASN A 24 31.30 0.56 -3.48
CA ASN A 24 29.94 0.99 -3.78
C ASN A 24 28.99 -0.19 -3.99
N GLN A 25 29.43 -1.25 -4.68
CA GLN A 25 28.63 -2.46 -4.86
C GLN A 25 28.34 -3.16 -3.52
N ILE A 26 29.36 -3.29 -2.65
CA ILE A 26 29.19 -3.85 -1.30
C ILE A 26 28.26 -2.99 -0.46
N PHE A 27 28.40 -1.64 -0.53
CA PHE A 27 27.53 -0.72 0.19
C PHE A 27 26.08 -0.86 -0.25
N THR A 28 25.81 -0.90 -1.56
CA THR A 28 24.46 -1.10 -2.10
C THR A 28 23.82 -2.40 -1.60
N ILE A 29 24.58 -3.52 -1.61
CA ILE A 29 24.08 -4.80 -1.08
C ILE A 29 23.80 -4.70 0.44
N SER A 30 24.71 -4.07 1.20
CA SER A 30 24.60 -3.97 2.66
C SER A 30 23.45 -3.06 3.14
N GLN A 31 23.05 -2.08 2.34
CA GLN A 31 21.95 -1.16 2.64
C GLN A 31 20.59 -1.65 2.13
N GLY A 32 20.50 -2.86 1.59
CA GLY A 32 19.26 -3.40 1.05
C GLY A 32 18.77 -2.68 -0.22
N GLY A 33 19.71 -2.08 -0.96
CA GLY A 33 19.40 -1.43 -2.23
C GLY A 33 18.76 -2.40 -3.24
N SER A 34 17.82 -1.92 -4.00
CA SER A 34 16.92 -2.68 -4.88
C SER A 34 17.57 -3.26 -6.14
N ASP A 35 18.85 -3.01 -6.39
CA ASP A 35 19.49 -3.32 -7.67
C ASP A 35 20.20 -4.70 -7.75
N LEU A 36 19.52 -5.73 -7.29
CA LEU A 36 19.78 -7.11 -7.74
C LEU A 36 18.91 -7.48 -8.96
N SER A 37 18.22 -6.53 -9.57
CA SER A 37 17.23 -6.74 -10.63
C SER A 37 17.81 -7.27 -11.96
N THR A 38 19.09 -7.12 -12.20
CA THR A 38 19.74 -7.54 -13.46
C THR A 38 20.71 -8.71 -13.33
N GLY A 39 20.88 -9.27 -12.14
CA GLY A 39 21.82 -10.36 -11.89
C GLY A 39 21.26 -11.46 -11.00
N ILE A 40 21.76 -12.69 -11.19
CA ILE A 40 21.46 -13.81 -10.30
C ILE A 40 22.38 -13.70 -9.08
N LEU A 41 21.81 -13.48 -7.89
CA LEU A 41 22.55 -13.64 -6.64
C LEU A 41 22.79 -15.13 -6.40
N ARG A 42 24.04 -15.58 -6.51
CA ARG A 42 24.43 -16.96 -6.22
C ARG A 42 24.98 -17.02 -4.80
N LEU A 43 24.26 -17.69 -3.93
CA LEU A 43 24.68 -17.96 -2.56
C LEU A 43 25.20 -19.40 -2.47
N GLY A 44 26.11 -19.67 -1.55
CA GLY A 44 26.46 -21.04 -1.17
C GLY A 44 25.25 -21.78 -0.60
N ASP A 45 25.35 -23.12 -0.49
CA ASP A 45 24.21 -23.96 -0.09
C ASP A 45 23.76 -23.74 1.36
N GLY A 46 24.61 -23.24 2.24
CA GLY A 46 24.31 -23.01 3.65
C GLY A 46 24.07 -24.31 4.44
N LEU A 47 23.68 -24.14 5.69
CA LEU A 47 23.33 -25.24 6.61
C LEU A 47 22.11 -24.84 7.45
N VAL A 48 21.47 -25.82 8.10
CA VAL A 48 20.29 -25.59 8.94
C VAL A 48 20.54 -24.61 10.10
N GLY A 49 21.76 -24.60 10.64
CA GLY A 49 22.15 -23.65 11.70
C GLY A 49 22.87 -22.39 11.20
N ASN A 50 23.15 -22.31 9.90
CA ASN A 50 23.79 -21.17 9.26
C ASN A 50 23.27 -21.04 7.82
N PRO A 51 22.05 -20.50 7.62
CA PRO A 51 21.44 -20.41 6.31
C PRO A 51 22.20 -19.48 5.36
N SER A 52 22.11 -19.72 4.06
CA SER A 52 22.75 -18.91 3.02
C SER A 52 22.21 -17.48 2.95
N LEU A 53 20.95 -17.28 3.28
CA LEU A 53 20.28 -15.99 3.39
C LEU A 53 19.59 -15.94 4.74
N GLY A 54 20.06 -15.09 5.63
CA GLY A 54 19.56 -14.97 7.00
C GLY A 54 19.37 -13.52 7.42
N PHE A 55 18.90 -13.33 8.65
CA PHE A 55 18.68 -12.02 9.25
C PHE A 55 19.81 -11.69 10.24
N THR A 56 20.26 -10.44 10.25
CA THR A 56 21.45 -9.99 11.02
C THR A 56 21.33 -10.30 12.51
N ASN A 57 20.14 -10.17 13.07
CA ASN A 57 19.90 -10.36 14.51
C ASN A 57 19.41 -11.78 14.86
N GLU A 58 19.24 -12.65 13.88
CA GLU A 58 18.75 -14.01 14.05
C GLU A 58 19.40 -14.96 13.04
N GLY A 59 20.69 -15.22 13.22
CA GLY A 59 21.53 -15.95 12.27
C GLY A 59 21.09 -17.38 11.93
N THR A 60 20.13 -17.92 12.68
CA THR A 60 19.56 -19.25 12.44
C THR A 60 18.18 -19.21 11.77
N LEU A 61 17.69 -18.01 11.42
CA LEU A 61 16.48 -17.80 10.63
C LEU A 61 16.85 -17.44 9.20
N GLY A 62 16.36 -18.17 8.23
CA GLY A 62 16.64 -17.86 6.83
C GLY A 62 16.39 -19.03 5.88
N PHE A 63 16.97 -18.90 4.70
CA PHE A 63 16.84 -19.87 3.62
C PHE A 63 18.20 -20.47 3.27
N PHE A 64 18.25 -21.75 2.96
CA PHE A 64 19.42 -22.40 2.40
C PHE A 64 19.02 -23.55 1.45
N ARG A 65 19.96 -24.06 0.68
CA ARG A 65 19.75 -25.18 -0.24
C ARG A 65 20.35 -26.46 0.34
N PRO A 66 19.54 -27.36 0.93
CA PRO A 66 20.05 -28.60 1.52
C PRO A 66 20.49 -29.63 0.48
N GLU A 67 19.91 -29.58 -0.72
CA GLU A 67 20.15 -30.49 -1.83
C GLU A 67 19.70 -29.85 -3.15
N GLU A 68 20.04 -30.46 -4.27
CA GLU A 68 19.67 -29.94 -5.59
C GLU A 68 18.13 -29.83 -5.72
N LYS A 69 17.68 -28.74 -6.36
CA LYS A 69 16.25 -28.41 -6.61
C LYS A 69 15.39 -28.23 -5.35
N THR A 70 15.98 -28.05 -4.19
CA THR A 70 15.25 -27.83 -2.94
C THR A 70 15.70 -26.53 -2.26
N VAL A 71 14.75 -25.68 -1.87
CA VAL A 71 14.99 -24.52 -0.99
C VAL A 71 14.34 -24.79 0.36
N ARG A 72 15.10 -24.61 1.42
CA ARG A 72 14.65 -24.85 2.80
C ARG A 72 14.58 -23.55 3.59
N TRP A 73 13.43 -23.32 4.22
CA TRP A 73 13.28 -22.29 5.24
C TRP A 73 13.50 -22.89 6.63
N VAL A 74 14.30 -22.21 7.44
CA VAL A 74 14.64 -22.61 8.81
C VAL A 74 14.39 -21.48 9.80
N SER A 75 14.09 -21.82 11.04
CA SER A 75 14.08 -20.91 12.19
C SER A 75 14.64 -21.62 13.42
N ALA A 76 15.46 -20.91 14.21
CA ALA A 76 16.12 -21.43 15.39
C ALA A 76 16.84 -22.77 15.14
N GLY A 77 17.45 -22.92 13.96
CA GLY A 77 18.14 -24.14 13.55
C GLY A 77 17.22 -25.34 13.23
N LYS A 78 15.91 -25.14 13.13
CA LYS A 78 14.91 -26.18 12.80
C LYS A 78 14.32 -25.94 11.43
N LYS A 79 14.03 -27.03 10.71
CA LYS A 79 13.39 -26.99 9.40
C LYS A 79 11.92 -26.57 9.55
N LEU A 80 11.47 -25.63 8.75
CA LEU A 80 10.08 -25.21 8.67
C LEU A 80 9.40 -25.69 7.39
N ILE A 81 10.01 -25.39 6.25
CA ILE A 81 9.43 -25.69 4.94
C ILE A 81 10.56 -26.12 4.00
N ASP A 82 10.31 -27.17 3.22
CA ASP A 82 11.09 -27.49 2.01
C ASP A 82 10.21 -27.23 0.79
N ILE A 83 10.74 -26.49 -0.15
CA ILE A 83 10.13 -26.25 -1.46
C ILE A 83 11.02 -26.97 -2.47
N ALA A 84 10.53 -28.09 -3.00
CA ALA A 84 11.19 -28.91 -4.02
C ALA A 84 10.40 -28.87 -5.33
N GLU A 85 10.99 -29.37 -6.40
CA GLU A 85 10.37 -29.39 -7.74
C GLU A 85 9.03 -30.16 -7.75
N ASP A 86 8.91 -31.19 -6.92
CA ASP A 86 7.77 -32.10 -6.89
C ASP A 86 6.83 -31.91 -5.69
N ALA A 87 7.25 -31.16 -4.67
CA ALA A 87 6.47 -31.00 -3.44
C ALA A 87 6.88 -29.81 -2.60
N VAL A 88 5.94 -29.28 -1.83
CA VAL A 88 6.17 -28.41 -0.69
C VAL A 88 5.91 -29.22 0.59
N ARG A 89 6.94 -29.36 1.43
CA ARG A 89 6.86 -30.13 2.68
C ARG A 89 6.98 -29.20 3.87
N PHE A 90 5.96 -29.19 4.71
CA PHE A 90 5.96 -28.48 5.99
C PHE A 90 6.48 -29.41 7.09
N TYR A 91 7.51 -28.95 7.81
CA TYR A 91 8.08 -29.72 8.92
C TYR A 91 7.46 -29.25 10.23
N LYS A 92 6.92 -30.21 10.96
CA LYS A 92 6.32 -29.99 12.25
C LYS A 92 7.40 -29.56 13.27
N ASN A 93 7.31 -28.34 13.74
CA ASN A 93 7.91 -27.98 15.02
C ASN A 93 6.87 -28.24 16.11
N SER A 94 7.29 -28.69 17.28
CA SER A 94 6.42 -29.16 18.37
C SER A 94 5.33 -28.18 18.85
N ASP A 95 5.36 -26.96 18.39
CA ASP A 95 4.43 -25.90 18.78
C ASP A 95 3.37 -25.56 17.72
N PHE A 96 3.48 -26.14 16.50
CA PHE A 96 2.42 -26.11 15.48
C PHE A 96 1.72 -27.47 15.46
N VAL A 97 1.14 -27.84 16.57
CA VAL A 97 0.51 -29.14 16.69
C VAL A 97 -0.96 -29.06 16.41
N LYS A 98 -1.33 -29.50 15.23
CA LYS A 98 -2.42 -30.45 15.20
C LYS A 98 -1.88 -31.78 15.76
N GLN A 99 -2.29 -32.21 16.93
CA GLN A 99 -2.08 -33.56 17.37
C GLN A 99 -2.82 -34.48 16.40
N GLU A 100 -2.11 -34.99 15.42
CA GLU A 100 -2.53 -36.31 14.92
C GLU A 100 -2.15 -37.30 15.99
N LEU A 101 -3.15 -37.84 16.64
CA LEU A 101 -3.05 -39.10 17.34
C LEU A 101 -2.77 -40.19 16.30
N THR A 102 -1.52 -40.35 15.92
CA THR A 102 -1.07 -41.63 15.34
C THR A 102 -0.99 -42.60 16.49
N GLN A 103 -2.12 -43.08 16.90
CA GLN A 103 -2.17 -44.30 17.73
C GLN A 103 -2.04 -45.50 16.79
N ALA A 104 -0.81 -45.97 16.66
CA ALA A 104 -0.61 -47.32 16.16
C ALA A 104 -1.42 -48.27 17.05
N GLY A 105 -2.56 -48.76 16.55
CA GLY A 105 -3.31 -49.84 17.17
C GLY A 105 -4.70 -49.54 17.74
N LEU A 106 -5.18 -48.28 17.74
CA LEU A 106 -6.55 -47.98 18.13
C LEU A 106 -7.34 -47.43 16.94
N ALA A 107 -8.31 -48.16 16.46
CA ALA A 107 -9.28 -47.72 15.47
C ALA A 107 -10.67 -47.68 16.12
N PHE A 108 -11.39 -46.57 15.88
CA PHE A 108 -12.81 -46.55 16.22
C PHE A 108 -13.59 -47.46 15.26
N THR A 109 -14.17 -48.50 15.75
CA THR A 109 -15.08 -49.36 14.97
C THR A 109 -16.47 -48.74 14.87
N SER A 110 -16.83 -47.88 15.82
CA SER A 110 -18.05 -47.09 15.83
C SER A 110 -17.77 -45.82 16.64
N ALA A 111 -18.15 -44.67 16.11
CA ALA A 111 -17.97 -43.37 16.79
C ALA A 111 -19.01 -43.13 17.90
N GLY A 112 -20.10 -43.93 17.92
CA GLY A 112 -21.22 -43.70 18.84
C GLY A 112 -22.01 -42.45 18.51
N THR A 113 -23.03 -42.15 19.30
CA THR A 113 -23.89 -40.96 19.14
C THR A 113 -24.21 -40.36 20.52
N GLY A 114 -24.64 -39.09 20.54
CA GLY A 114 -25.09 -38.44 21.77
C GLY A 114 -23.98 -37.88 22.66
N TYR A 115 -22.75 -37.77 22.17
CA TYR A 115 -21.66 -37.15 22.91
C TYR A 115 -21.68 -35.63 22.73
N GLU A 116 -21.46 -34.90 23.81
CA GLU A 116 -21.24 -33.44 23.73
C GLU A 116 -19.88 -33.13 23.12
N LYS A 117 -19.81 -32.04 22.35
CA LYS A 117 -18.52 -31.56 21.80
C LYS A 117 -17.61 -31.10 22.93
N GLY A 118 -16.38 -31.57 22.89
CA GLY A 118 -15.38 -31.15 23.86
C GLY A 118 -14.10 -31.96 23.74
N SER A 119 -13.10 -31.53 24.49
CA SER A 119 -11.89 -32.31 24.73
C SER A 119 -12.01 -32.96 26.09
N TYR A 120 -12.09 -34.26 26.08
CA TYR A 120 -12.20 -35.10 27.28
C TYR A 120 -10.82 -35.71 27.51
N THR A 121 -10.27 -35.52 28.70
CA THR A 121 -8.95 -36.04 29.08
C THR A 121 -9.07 -37.16 30.08
N ASN A 122 -8.17 -38.14 29.98
CA ASN A 122 -8.09 -39.27 30.91
C ASN A 122 -9.39 -40.07 31.03
N ILE A 123 -10.09 -40.25 29.90
CA ILE A 123 -11.29 -41.14 29.90
C ILE A 123 -10.85 -42.57 30.08
N ASP A 124 -11.39 -43.24 31.08
CA ASP A 124 -11.08 -44.63 31.36
C ASP A 124 -11.59 -45.56 30.26
N LEU A 125 -10.71 -46.40 29.76
CA LEU A 125 -11.10 -47.46 28.85
C LEU A 125 -11.63 -48.62 29.64
N VAL A 126 -12.89 -48.99 29.38
CA VAL A 126 -13.56 -50.12 30.04
C VAL A 126 -13.74 -51.27 29.05
N GLY A 127 -13.50 -52.48 29.50
CA GLY A 127 -13.63 -53.71 28.71
C GLY A 127 -12.30 -54.45 28.56
N GLY A 128 -12.34 -55.69 28.16
CA GLY A 128 -11.16 -56.57 28.12
C GLY A 128 -10.67 -56.99 29.52
N THR A 129 -9.46 -57.53 29.58
CA THR A 129 -8.83 -58.03 30.83
C THR A 129 -7.81 -57.06 31.42
N GLY A 130 -7.51 -55.96 30.72
CA GLY A 130 -6.58 -54.92 31.16
C GLY A 130 -7.26 -53.87 32.05
N THR A 131 -6.47 -53.18 32.89
CA THR A 131 -6.96 -52.16 33.80
C THR A 131 -6.08 -50.92 33.72
N GLY A 132 -6.67 -49.73 33.97
CA GLY A 132 -5.94 -48.46 34.09
C GLY A 132 -5.56 -47.79 32.77
N GLY A 133 -6.06 -48.30 31.64
CA GLY A 133 -5.88 -47.59 30.36
C GLY A 133 -6.79 -46.36 30.29
N THR A 134 -6.21 -45.22 29.89
CA THR A 134 -6.99 -43.99 29.65
C THR A 134 -6.71 -43.44 28.27
N ILE A 135 -7.67 -42.71 27.69
CA ILE A 135 -7.52 -42.00 26.45
C ILE A 135 -7.94 -40.54 26.60
N ASN A 136 -7.38 -39.70 25.78
CA ASN A 136 -7.90 -38.35 25.52
C ASN A 136 -8.80 -38.43 24.29
N LEU A 137 -10.03 -37.99 24.40
CA LEU A 137 -11.03 -38.04 23.34
C LEU A 137 -11.40 -36.60 22.96
N VAL A 138 -11.37 -36.30 21.66
CA VAL A 138 -11.93 -35.05 21.14
C VAL A 138 -13.20 -35.41 20.37
N VAL A 139 -14.33 -34.98 20.89
CA VAL A 139 -15.60 -35.06 20.18
C VAL A 139 -15.68 -33.79 19.31
N THR A 140 -15.42 -33.94 18.01
CA THR A 140 -15.61 -32.90 17.02
C THR A 140 -17.07 -32.94 16.60
N GLY A 141 -17.90 -32.20 17.15
CA GLY A 141 -19.31 -32.30 16.87
C GLY A 141 -19.67 -31.99 15.41
N PHE A 142 -20.91 -31.78 15.23
CA PHE A 142 -21.70 -31.37 14.07
C PHE A 142 -20.90 -30.90 12.87
N THR A 143 -20.91 -31.67 11.79
CA THR A 143 -20.40 -31.27 10.46
C THR A 143 -21.50 -31.50 9.45
N GLY A 144 -21.66 -30.59 8.53
CA GLY A 144 -22.61 -30.68 7.43
C GLY A 144 -21.99 -30.17 6.14
N THR A 145 -22.66 -30.41 5.06
CA THR A 145 -22.34 -29.83 3.76
C THR A 145 -23.56 -29.10 3.22
N THR A 146 -23.34 -27.97 2.59
CA THR A 146 -24.41 -27.21 1.95
C THR A 146 -24.95 -28.01 0.75
N THR A 147 -26.19 -28.40 0.78
CA THR A 147 -26.85 -29.15 -0.29
C THR A 147 -27.57 -28.22 -1.27
N ASN A 148 -27.86 -27.00 -0.86
CA ASN A 148 -28.43 -25.93 -1.67
C ASN A 148 -27.91 -24.62 -1.13
N THR A 149 -27.22 -23.87 -1.97
CA THR A 149 -26.59 -22.58 -1.60
C THR A 149 -27.58 -21.43 -1.48
N GLY A 150 -28.82 -21.63 -1.89
CA GLY A 150 -29.82 -20.56 -1.93
C GLY A 150 -29.47 -19.42 -2.89
N ALA A 151 -30.26 -18.38 -2.86
CA ALA A 151 -29.99 -17.13 -3.60
C ALA A 151 -30.80 -15.98 -2.96
N GLY A 152 -30.39 -14.75 -3.19
CA GLY A 152 -31.15 -13.58 -2.73
C GLY A 152 -30.85 -13.13 -1.31
N TYR A 153 -29.81 -13.67 -0.67
CA TYR A 153 -29.42 -13.23 0.67
C TYR A 153 -28.72 -11.87 0.62
N THR A 154 -28.94 -11.01 1.58
CA THR A 154 -28.19 -9.76 1.70
C THR A 154 -26.74 -10.07 2.13
N PRO A 155 -25.72 -9.53 1.44
CA PRO A 155 -24.34 -9.71 1.86
C PRO A 155 -24.07 -9.13 3.24
N GLY A 156 -23.19 -9.83 3.97
CA GLY A 156 -22.81 -9.43 5.32
C GLY A 156 -22.38 -10.63 6.17
N ALA A 157 -21.91 -10.32 7.36
CA ALA A 157 -21.60 -11.30 8.39
C ALA A 157 -22.78 -11.37 9.38
N TYR A 158 -23.37 -12.54 9.48
CA TYR A 158 -24.50 -12.81 10.37
C TYR A 158 -24.04 -13.76 11.47
N THR A 159 -24.29 -13.41 12.71
CA THR A 159 -23.88 -14.22 13.86
C THR A 159 -25.08 -14.86 14.54
N SER A 160 -24.89 -16.11 15.00
CA SER A 160 -25.89 -16.87 15.75
C SER A 160 -27.25 -16.98 15.05
N VAL A 161 -27.24 -17.12 13.72
CA VAL A 161 -28.47 -17.29 12.93
C VAL A 161 -29.12 -18.63 13.31
N PRO A 162 -30.38 -18.66 13.76
CA PRO A 162 -31.08 -19.91 14.08
C PRO A 162 -31.23 -20.75 12.81
N LEU A 163 -31.00 -22.06 12.93
CA LEU A 163 -31.23 -23.01 11.86
C LEU A 163 -32.54 -23.76 12.10
N ASN A 164 -33.41 -23.81 11.08
CA ASN A 164 -34.63 -24.57 11.10
C ASN A 164 -34.37 -26.05 10.77
N VAL A 165 -35.06 -26.93 11.43
CA VAL A 165 -34.97 -28.35 11.15
C VAL A 165 -36.00 -28.70 10.08
N ASP A 166 -35.54 -29.08 8.90
CA ASP A 166 -36.42 -29.53 7.80
C ASP A 166 -36.82 -30.99 7.97
N THR A 167 -35.88 -31.81 8.45
CA THR A 167 -36.12 -33.23 8.71
C THR A 167 -35.39 -33.62 10.01
N GLY A 168 -36.10 -34.25 10.92
CA GLY A 168 -35.51 -34.73 12.18
C GLY A 168 -36.15 -34.13 13.43
N SER A 169 -35.50 -34.31 14.57
CA SER A 169 -35.98 -33.87 15.88
C SER A 169 -35.03 -32.99 16.66
N GLY A 170 -33.92 -32.61 16.07
CA GLY A 170 -32.95 -31.71 16.68
C GLY A 170 -33.51 -30.28 16.88
N SER A 171 -32.89 -29.52 17.77
CA SER A 171 -33.29 -28.14 18.03
C SER A 171 -32.13 -27.30 18.56
N GLY A 172 -32.22 -25.97 18.36
CA GLY A 172 -31.34 -25.00 18.98
C GLY A 172 -30.00 -24.77 18.24
N ALA A 173 -29.79 -25.35 17.06
CA ALA A 173 -28.58 -25.07 16.32
C ALA A 173 -28.59 -23.62 15.80
N THR A 174 -27.43 -22.95 15.89
CA THR A 174 -27.18 -21.64 15.28
C THR A 174 -25.88 -21.68 14.51
N ALA A 175 -25.78 -20.83 13.51
CA ALA A 175 -24.56 -20.67 12.71
C ALA A 175 -24.18 -19.22 12.53
N ASP A 176 -22.88 -18.97 12.44
CA ASP A 176 -22.34 -17.73 11.92
C ASP A 176 -22.16 -17.91 10.42
N ILE A 177 -22.72 -16.99 9.64
CA ILE A 177 -22.82 -17.11 8.19
C ILE A 177 -22.26 -15.84 7.56
N THR A 178 -21.37 -16.00 6.59
CA THR A 178 -20.93 -14.90 5.77
C THR A 178 -21.54 -15.06 4.38
N VAL A 179 -22.24 -14.04 3.93
CA VAL A 179 -22.74 -13.91 2.56
C VAL A 179 -21.82 -12.97 1.83
N ASP A 180 -21.15 -13.47 0.81
CA ASP A 180 -20.23 -12.65 0.02
C ASP A 180 -20.99 -11.62 -0.83
N GLY A 181 -20.31 -10.49 -1.09
CA GLY A 181 -20.79 -9.45 -1.97
C GLY A 181 -20.50 -9.70 -3.46
N LEU A 182 -20.82 -8.71 -4.26
CA LEU A 182 -20.45 -8.69 -5.67
C LEU A 182 -18.93 -8.74 -5.80
N GLN A 183 -18.41 -9.74 -6.51
CA GLN A 183 -17.00 -9.85 -6.89
C GLN A 183 -16.92 -10.05 -8.38
N GLY A 184 -15.80 -9.67 -8.97
CA GLY A 184 -15.55 -9.83 -10.38
C GLY A 184 -14.08 -9.60 -10.70
N ASP A 185 -13.78 -9.68 -11.99
CA ASP A 185 -12.44 -9.46 -12.51
C ASP A 185 -12.43 -8.28 -13.49
N ILE A 186 -11.35 -7.53 -13.48
CA ILE A 186 -11.06 -6.55 -14.52
C ILE A 186 -10.76 -7.35 -15.80
N THR A 187 -11.71 -7.41 -16.71
CA THR A 187 -11.54 -8.12 -18.00
C THR A 187 -11.01 -7.22 -19.10
N ASN A 188 -11.17 -5.91 -18.94
CA ASN A 188 -10.47 -4.89 -19.72
C ASN A 188 -10.17 -3.70 -18.79
N ALA A 189 -8.89 -3.37 -18.63
CA ALA A 189 -8.48 -2.25 -17.80
C ALA A 189 -8.76 -0.87 -18.41
N GLY A 190 -9.16 -0.84 -19.66
CA GLY A 190 -9.32 0.41 -20.41
C GLY A 190 -8.03 1.19 -20.59
N SER A 191 -8.14 2.41 -21.06
CA SER A 191 -6.99 3.31 -21.24
C SER A 191 -7.42 4.77 -21.29
N GLY A 192 -6.47 5.69 -21.10
CA GLY A 192 -6.72 7.12 -21.20
C GLY A 192 -7.37 7.73 -19.97
N TYR A 193 -7.51 7.00 -18.87
CA TYR A 193 -8.06 7.52 -17.63
C TYR A 193 -7.04 8.39 -16.90
N LYS A 194 -7.56 9.35 -16.14
CA LYS A 194 -6.72 10.17 -15.24
C LYS A 194 -6.26 9.30 -14.06
N PRO A 195 -4.94 9.16 -13.80
CA PRO A 195 -4.44 8.42 -12.63
C PRO A 195 -4.95 8.98 -11.32
N GLY A 196 -5.29 8.10 -10.36
CA GLY A 196 -5.79 8.49 -9.05
C GLY A 196 -6.64 7.42 -8.37
N ASN A 197 -7.13 7.75 -7.18
CA ASN A 197 -8.06 6.93 -6.42
C ASN A 197 -9.45 7.59 -6.44
N TYR A 198 -10.44 6.83 -6.87
CA TYR A 198 -11.82 7.29 -7.01
C TYR A 198 -12.70 6.45 -6.10
N THR A 199 -13.50 7.09 -5.25
CA THR A 199 -14.30 6.40 -4.25
C THR A 199 -15.78 6.41 -4.59
N ALA A 200 -16.47 5.32 -4.23
CA ALA A 200 -17.92 5.15 -4.46
C ALA A 200 -18.35 5.42 -5.91
N VAL A 201 -17.52 5.03 -6.87
CA VAL A 201 -17.79 5.19 -8.32
C VAL A 201 -18.96 4.29 -8.71
N PRO A 202 -20.02 4.80 -9.34
CA PRO A 202 -21.14 3.99 -9.80
C PRO A 202 -20.69 3.00 -10.88
N LEU A 203 -21.00 1.72 -10.69
CA LEU A 203 -20.83 0.68 -11.70
C LEU A 203 -22.13 0.54 -12.49
N THR A 204 -22.02 0.59 -13.81
CA THR A 204 -23.15 0.54 -14.75
C THR A 204 -23.00 -0.64 -15.73
N GLY A 205 -24.12 -1.19 -16.16
CA GLY A 205 -24.15 -2.34 -17.07
C GLY A 205 -24.71 -3.60 -16.39
N GLY A 206 -24.74 -4.70 -17.12
CA GLY A 206 -25.33 -5.95 -16.63
C GLY A 206 -26.84 -5.87 -16.39
N ASN A 207 -27.35 -6.80 -15.59
CA ASN A 207 -28.78 -6.91 -15.25
C ASN A 207 -29.12 -6.20 -13.92
N GLY A 208 -28.12 -5.85 -13.13
CA GLY A 208 -28.27 -5.25 -11.81
C GLY A 208 -28.27 -3.72 -11.81
N SER A 209 -28.32 -3.14 -10.62
CA SER A 209 -28.30 -1.69 -10.41
C SER A 209 -27.68 -1.31 -9.05
N ASN A 210 -27.21 -0.05 -8.98
CA ASN A 210 -26.71 0.61 -7.75
C ASN A 210 -25.43 0.03 -7.14
N ALA A 211 -24.64 -0.77 -7.84
CA ALA A 211 -23.32 -1.12 -7.36
C ALA A 211 -22.38 0.08 -7.43
N THR A 212 -21.51 0.22 -6.43
CA THR A 212 -20.43 1.20 -6.45
C THR A 212 -19.11 0.55 -6.06
N ALA A 213 -18.01 1.12 -6.52
CA ALA A 213 -16.68 0.63 -6.22
C ALA A 213 -15.70 1.76 -5.93
N ASP A 214 -14.68 1.45 -5.13
CA ASP A 214 -13.47 2.24 -5.09
C ASP A 214 -12.55 1.74 -6.19
N ILE A 215 -12.09 2.66 -7.04
CA ILE A 215 -11.31 2.34 -8.24
C ILE A 215 -9.97 3.04 -8.17
N GLU A 216 -8.88 2.27 -8.29
CA GLU A 216 -7.53 2.78 -8.42
C GLU A 216 -7.10 2.75 -9.89
N ILE A 217 -6.65 3.89 -10.39
CA ILE A 217 -6.12 4.06 -11.73
C ILE A 217 -4.64 4.35 -11.66
N GLN A 218 -3.84 3.51 -12.30
CA GLN A 218 -2.40 3.69 -12.42
C GLN A 218 -2.04 4.04 -13.86
N GLY A 219 -1.00 4.85 -14.04
CA GLY A 219 -0.52 5.26 -15.36
C GLY A 219 0.24 6.58 -15.27
N GLY A 220 0.61 7.10 -16.43
CA GLY A 220 1.30 8.37 -16.57
C GLY A 220 0.35 9.50 -16.94
N THR A 221 0.82 10.71 -16.69
CA THR A 221 0.21 11.95 -17.19
C THR A 221 1.27 12.70 -17.96
N THR A 222 1.01 13.01 -19.22
CA THR A 222 1.91 13.86 -20.01
C THR A 222 1.29 15.23 -20.17
N GLY A 223 2.12 16.26 -20.09
CA GLY A 223 1.69 17.66 -20.22
C GLY A 223 2.33 18.35 -21.40
N THR A 224 1.55 19.20 -22.06
CA THR A 224 2.05 20.17 -23.04
C THR A 224 1.80 21.58 -22.54
N GLY A 225 2.64 22.52 -22.92
CA GLY A 225 2.47 23.91 -22.48
C GLY A 225 3.54 24.82 -23.05
N ASN A 226 3.66 26.02 -22.47
CA ASN A 226 4.57 27.03 -22.92
C ASN A 226 5.37 27.60 -21.75
N ILE A 227 6.64 27.90 -22.01
CA ILE A 227 7.43 28.76 -21.12
C ILE A 227 6.80 30.15 -21.16
N THR A 228 6.21 30.55 -20.04
CA THR A 228 5.59 31.88 -19.91
C THR A 228 6.60 32.92 -19.43
N THR A 229 7.56 32.49 -18.61
CA THR A 229 8.70 33.32 -18.23
C THR A 229 9.96 32.43 -18.21
N PRO A 230 11.02 32.81 -18.99
CA PRO A 230 12.24 31.99 -19.04
C PRO A 230 13.09 32.07 -17.77
N GLY A 231 12.78 33.00 -16.89
CA GLY A 231 13.58 33.29 -15.71
C GLY A 231 14.95 33.93 -16.06
N SER A 232 15.79 34.05 -15.05
CA SER A 232 17.12 34.62 -15.19
C SER A 232 18.10 34.08 -14.14
N SER A 233 19.39 34.24 -14.43
CA SER A 233 20.50 33.93 -13.52
C SER A 233 20.63 32.42 -13.17
N TYR A 234 20.04 31.53 -13.97
CA TYR A 234 20.29 30.10 -13.86
C TYR A 234 21.67 29.73 -14.41
N GLU A 235 22.28 28.69 -13.89
CA GLU A 235 23.53 28.19 -14.42
C GLU A 235 23.32 27.53 -15.79
N ASN A 236 24.16 27.85 -16.76
CA ASN A 236 24.06 27.32 -18.12
C ASN A 236 24.33 25.80 -18.13
N GLY A 237 23.51 25.05 -18.82
CA GLY A 237 23.66 23.59 -18.91
C GLY A 237 22.39 22.90 -19.38
N THR A 238 22.50 21.59 -19.45
CA THR A 238 21.33 20.67 -19.62
C THR A 238 21.13 19.93 -18.35
N TYR A 239 19.90 19.89 -17.88
CA TYR A 239 19.50 19.29 -16.61
C TYR A 239 18.34 18.34 -16.88
N GLU A 240 18.43 17.13 -16.37
CA GLU A 240 17.43 16.09 -16.57
C GLU A 240 16.72 15.75 -15.25
N ASP A 241 15.47 15.32 -15.35
CA ASP A 241 14.65 14.85 -14.22
C ASP A 241 14.51 15.86 -13.07
N ILE A 242 14.48 17.13 -13.37
CA ILE A 242 14.29 18.19 -12.39
C ILE A 242 12.84 18.23 -11.95
N THR A 243 12.60 18.09 -10.65
CA THR A 243 11.24 18.20 -10.08
C THR A 243 10.68 19.60 -10.31
N VAL A 244 9.47 19.68 -10.83
CA VAL A 244 8.73 20.94 -11.00
C VAL A 244 7.57 20.98 -9.99
N TYR A 245 7.20 22.19 -9.60
CA TYR A 245 6.19 22.44 -8.58
C TYR A 245 5.13 23.37 -9.14
N ASN A 246 3.88 23.22 -8.70
CA ASN A 246 2.88 24.23 -8.97
C ASN A 246 3.29 25.56 -8.33
N GLN A 247 3.05 26.67 -9.05
CA GLN A 247 3.23 27.98 -8.47
C GLN A 247 2.36 28.11 -7.22
N ALA A 248 2.97 28.52 -6.13
CA ALA A 248 2.28 28.66 -4.86
C ALA A 248 1.25 29.79 -4.91
N ALA A 249 0.04 29.53 -4.38
CA ALA A 249 -0.97 30.55 -4.20
C ALA A 249 -0.53 31.65 -3.23
N GLN A 250 0.32 31.28 -2.28
CA GLN A 250 0.96 32.19 -1.31
C GLN A 250 2.33 31.67 -0.93
N THR A 251 3.28 32.59 -0.76
CA THR A 251 4.57 32.31 -0.13
C THR A 251 4.61 32.96 1.24
N PHE A 252 4.93 32.18 2.25
CA PHE A 252 5.15 32.60 3.62
C PHE A 252 6.65 32.74 3.88
N VAL A 253 7.09 33.87 4.38
CA VAL A 253 8.49 34.07 4.81
C VAL A 253 8.64 33.58 6.25
N VAL A 254 9.51 32.60 6.46
CA VAL A 254 9.77 31.99 7.78
C VAL A 254 11.10 32.47 8.32
N THR A 255 11.09 32.99 9.54
CA THR A 255 12.27 33.36 10.29
C THR A 255 12.15 32.84 11.73
N VAL A 256 13.23 32.89 12.52
CA VAL A 256 13.24 32.48 13.92
C VAL A 256 13.61 33.63 14.81
N THR A 257 12.88 33.85 15.91
CA THR A 257 13.22 34.87 16.90
C THR A 257 14.43 34.46 17.75
N GLY A 258 15.34 35.37 17.89
CA GLY A 258 16.37 35.61 18.91
C GLY A 258 16.87 34.46 19.78
N SER A 259 17.19 34.76 21.02
CA SER A 259 17.98 33.91 21.92
C SER A 259 17.14 33.16 22.93
N GLY A 260 16.13 32.40 22.49
CA GLY A 260 15.26 31.53 23.30
C GLY A 260 14.30 32.26 24.30
N PRO A 261 13.06 31.77 24.48
CA PRO A 261 12.53 30.63 23.74
C PRO A 261 12.39 30.95 22.24
N TYR A 262 12.92 30.03 21.40
CA TYR A 262 12.83 30.19 19.94
C TYR A 262 11.39 30.01 19.47
N GLN A 263 10.99 30.83 18.49
CA GLN A 263 9.68 30.74 17.86
C GLN A 263 9.81 31.00 16.38
N TYR A 264 9.04 30.28 15.57
CA TYR A 264 8.88 30.67 14.18
C TYR A 264 8.08 31.97 14.06
N VAL A 265 8.62 32.88 13.30
CA VAL A 265 7.96 34.12 12.90
C VAL A 265 7.63 33.97 11.42
N ILE A 266 6.34 33.97 11.10
CA ILE A 266 5.87 33.82 9.71
C ILE A 266 5.21 35.13 9.30
N ASP A 267 5.71 35.72 8.21
CA ASP A 267 5.30 37.03 7.69
C ASP A 267 5.28 38.12 8.81
N GLY A 268 6.29 38.08 9.68
CA GLY A 268 6.45 39.04 10.78
C GLY A 268 5.63 38.74 12.04
N SER A 269 4.80 37.71 12.06
CA SER A 269 3.97 37.31 13.20
C SER A 269 4.55 36.09 13.91
N SER A 270 4.66 36.14 15.25
CA SER A 270 5.17 35.02 16.04
C SER A 270 4.12 33.93 16.20
N GLN A 271 4.48 32.71 15.81
CA GLN A 271 3.64 31.51 15.88
C GLN A 271 2.18 31.70 15.41
N PRO A 272 1.95 32.33 14.23
CA PRO A 272 0.58 32.60 13.81
C PRO A 272 -0.19 31.32 13.50
N THR A 273 -1.50 31.33 13.70
CA THR A 273 -2.37 30.38 13.05
C THR A 273 -2.57 30.80 11.60
N LEU A 274 -2.16 29.96 10.66
CA LEU A 274 -2.26 30.24 9.22
C LEU A 274 -3.53 29.62 8.65
N THR A 275 -4.25 30.38 7.81
CA THR A 275 -5.42 29.83 7.09
C THR A 275 -4.99 29.36 5.71
N LEU A 276 -5.24 28.08 5.40
CA LEU A 276 -4.94 27.45 4.13
C LEU A 276 -6.25 27.05 3.42
N ASN A 277 -6.41 27.48 2.19
CA ASN A 277 -7.54 27.06 1.35
C ASN A 277 -7.23 25.68 0.72
N LYS A 278 -8.16 24.75 0.84
CA LYS A 278 -8.09 23.44 0.20
C LYS A 278 -8.07 23.60 -1.33
N GLY A 279 -7.28 22.81 -2.02
CA GLY A 279 -7.06 22.90 -3.47
C GLY A 279 -5.93 23.88 -3.87
N ASN A 280 -5.10 24.30 -2.94
CA ASN A 280 -4.00 25.22 -3.21
C ASN A 280 -2.64 24.62 -2.80
N THR A 281 -1.60 25.12 -3.44
CA THR A 281 -0.20 24.91 -3.04
C THR A 281 0.31 26.15 -2.30
N TYR A 282 1.09 25.94 -1.26
CA TYR A 282 1.72 26.97 -0.43
C TYR A 282 3.22 26.76 -0.38
N LYS A 283 3.98 27.86 -0.36
CA LYS A 283 5.43 27.84 -0.23
C LYS A 283 5.84 28.50 1.07
N PHE A 284 6.74 27.90 1.79
CA PHE A 284 7.39 28.45 2.98
C PHE A 284 8.83 28.74 2.62
N ASP A 285 9.21 30.01 2.56
CA ASP A 285 10.59 30.44 2.33
C ASP A 285 11.38 30.25 3.62
N LEU A 286 12.32 29.33 3.61
CA LEU A 286 13.17 28.95 4.72
C LEU A 286 14.59 29.48 4.56
N SER A 287 14.82 30.40 3.62
CA SER A 287 16.16 30.87 3.24
C SER A 287 16.83 31.79 4.26
N ASP A 288 16.06 32.38 5.18
CA ASP A 288 16.63 33.24 6.22
C ASP A 288 17.56 32.45 7.14
N SER A 289 18.75 32.99 7.40
CA SER A 289 19.82 32.33 8.16
C SER A 289 19.42 31.97 9.60
N SER A 290 18.41 32.63 10.16
CA SER A 290 17.87 32.30 11.47
C SER A 290 17.25 30.89 11.53
N ASN A 291 16.88 30.31 10.40
CA ASN A 291 16.35 28.95 10.31
C ASN A 291 17.42 27.85 10.37
N ALA A 292 18.71 28.18 10.29
CA ALA A 292 19.81 27.21 10.05
C ALA A 292 19.91 26.04 11.01
N THR A 293 19.45 26.17 12.25
CA THR A 293 19.45 25.08 13.25
C THR A 293 18.04 24.65 13.66
N HIS A 294 17.05 25.14 12.92
CA HIS A 294 15.63 24.94 13.25
C HIS A 294 14.93 24.26 12.07
N VAL A 295 14.83 22.93 12.15
CA VAL A 295 14.26 22.13 11.05
C VAL A 295 12.74 22.29 11.02
N PHE A 296 12.27 23.10 10.05
CA PHE A 296 10.85 23.33 9.82
C PHE A 296 10.17 22.05 9.30
N ASN A 297 9.06 21.68 9.89
CA ASN A 297 8.27 20.52 9.50
C ASN A 297 6.79 20.83 9.62
N ILE A 298 5.98 20.08 8.85
CA ILE A 298 4.52 20.10 8.92
C ILE A 298 4.05 18.69 9.17
N THR A 299 3.16 18.53 10.13
CA THR A 299 2.70 17.23 10.61
C THR A 299 1.26 17.29 11.10
N ASN A 300 0.66 16.14 11.33
CA ASN A 300 -0.62 15.99 12.03
C ASN A 300 -0.41 15.43 13.46
N ALA A 301 -1.49 15.18 14.18
CA ALA A 301 -1.44 14.65 15.54
C ALA A 301 -0.81 13.25 15.66
N THR A 302 -0.66 12.51 14.56
CA THR A 302 -0.02 11.18 14.53
C THR A 302 1.44 11.23 14.09
N GLY A 303 1.97 12.41 13.79
CA GLY A 303 3.36 12.61 13.34
C GLY A 303 3.57 12.43 11.83
N ASN A 304 2.53 12.11 11.05
CA ASN A 304 2.62 11.92 9.60
C ASN A 304 1.48 12.63 8.89
N LEU A 305 1.75 13.18 7.71
CA LEU A 305 0.70 13.70 6.83
C LEU A 305 0.04 12.56 6.05
N ASP A 306 -1.28 12.61 5.91
CA ASP A 306 -1.99 11.70 5.00
C ASP A 306 -1.69 12.09 3.54
N PRO A 307 -1.07 11.22 2.73
CA PRO A 307 -0.76 11.52 1.34
C PRO A 307 -2.00 11.70 0.45
N LEU A 308 -3.18 11.26 0.89
CA LEU A 308 -4.45 11.50 0.21
C LEU A 308 -4.98 12.92 0.44
N GLU A 309 -4.51 13.61 1.47
CA GLU A 309 -4.93 14.96 1.85
C GLU A 309 -3.85 16.01 1.60
N TYR A 310 -2.58 15.64 1.75
CA TYR A 310 -1.45 16.57 1.72
C TYR A 310 -0.26 16.01 0.96
N TYR A 311 0.52 16.90 0.36
CA TYR A 311 1.87 16.60 -0.10
C TYR A 311 2.81 17.68 0.45
N PHE A 312 3.88 17.25 1.12
CA PHE A 312 4.87 18.15 1.72
C PHE A 312 6.28 17.76 1.28
N VAL A 313 7.02 18.71 0.79
CA VAL A 313 8.41 18.52 0.36
C VAL A 313 9.24 19.72 0.72
N LYS A 314 10.49 19.47 1.12
CA LYS A 314 11.50 20.49 1.40
C LYS A 314 12.60 20.45 0.34
N VAL A 315 13.10 21.63 -0.02
CA VAL A 315 14.20 21.80 -0.95
C VAL A 315 15.26 22.68 -0.31
N GLY A 316 16.48 22.19 -0.26
CA GLY A 316 17.59 22.83 0.43
C GLY A 316 17.58 22.61 1.95
N ASN A 317 18.62 23.13 2.60
CA ASN A 317 18.73 23.11 4.06
C ASN A 317 18.17 24.42 4.64
N ASP A 318 17.39 24.32 5.69
CA ASP A 318 16.82 25.48 6.37
C ASP A 318 17.92 26.48 6.74
N GLY A 319 17.68 27.76 6.46
CA GLY A 319 18.66 28.82 6.63
C GLY A 319 19.65 29.00 5.50
N SER A 320 19.59 28.16 4.45
CA SER A 320 20.44 28.31 3.26
C SER A 320 19.71 29.10 2.17
N ALA A 321 20.45 29.88 1.39
CA ALA A 321 19.88 30.64 0.29
C ALA A 321 19.06 29.75 -0.65
N GLY A 322 17.84 30.15 -0.95
CA GLY A 322 16.90 29.42 -1.81
C GLY A 322 16.23 28.21 -1.18
N ALA A 323 16.44 27.92 0.11
CA ALA A 323 15.73 26.86 0.80
C ALA A 323 14.25 27.20 0.99
N PHE A 324 13.39 26.22 0.77
CA PHE A 324 11.94 26.35 0.98
C PHE A 324 11.28 25.01 1.24
N ALA A 325 10.03 25.07 1.65
CA ALA A 325 9.13 23.93 1.66
C ALA A 325 7.87 24.23 0.83
N TYR A 326 7.34 23.20 0.14
CA TYR A 326 6.01 23.23 -0.45
C TYR A 326 5.05 22.37 0.37
N LEU A 327 3.86 22.90 0.56
CA LEU A 327 2.71 22.19 1.07
C LEU A 327 1.57 22.26 0.07
N VAL A 328 1.17 21.13 -0.47
CA VAL A 328 -0.06 21.00 -1.27
C VAL A 328 -1.17 20.59 -0.32
N VAL A 329 -2.27 21.33 -0.33
CA VAL A 329 -3.48 21.03 0.44
C VAL A 329 -4.56 20.58 -0.54
N LYS A 330 -4.82 19.28 -0.61
CA LYS A 330 -5.80 18.73 -1.56
C LYS A 330 -7.23 19.14 -1.20
N PRO A 331 -8.17 19.12 -2.16
CA PRO A 331 -9.59 19.42 -1.88
C PRO A 331 -10.22 18.52 -0.81
N SER A 332 -9.74 17.27 -0.71
CA SER A 332 -10.16 16.27 0.28
C SER A 332 -9.66 16.55 1.70
N ALA A 333 -8.68 17.44 1.89
CA ALA A 333 -8.03 17.65 3.18
C ALA A 333 -9.05 17.94 4.30
N SER A 334 -8.98 17.20 5.38
CA SER A 334 -9.87 17.29 6.53
C SER A 334 -9.13 17.19 7.86
N THR A 335 -7.98 16.50 7.86
CA THR A 335 -7.17 16.30 9.06
C THR A 335 -6.44 17.58 9.46
N ALA A 336 -6.52 17.95 10.72
CA ALA A 336 -5.80 19.11 11.26
C ALA A 336 -4.29 18.90 11.21
N ILE A 337 -3.57 19.93 10.79
CA ILE A 337 -2.12 19.92 10.69
C ILE A 337 -1.50 21.10 11.45
N THR A 338 -0.23 20.94 11.81
CA THR A 338 0.56 21.93 12.53
C THR A 338 1.93 22.10 11.89
N TYR A 339 2.55 23.25 12.05
CA TYR A 339 3.97 23.41 11.74
C TYR A 339 4.78 23.39 13.03
N GLU A 340 5.97 22.85 12.98
CA GLU A 340 6.84 22.64 14.13
C GLU A 340 8.33 22.70 13.77
N CYS A 341 9.17 22.80 14.76
CA CYS A 341 10.59 22.51 14.64
C CYS A 341 10.85 21.10 15.18
N THR A 342 11.46 20.23 14.37
CA THR A 342 11.78 18.87 14.82
C THR A 342 12.92 18.82 15.84
N THR A 343 13.70 19.91 15.96
CA THR A 343 14.86 19.99 16.86
C THR A 343 14.50 20.63 18.20
N HIS A 344 13.56 21.58 18.20
CA HIS A 344 13.21 22.36 19.39
C HIS A 344 11.70 22.41 19.58
N SER A 345 11.23 21.96 20.73
CA SER A 345 9.79 21.95 21.04
C SER A 345 9.24 23.37 21.28
N GLY A 346 7.95 23.55 20.97
CA GLY A 346 7.23 24.80 21.26
C GLY A 346 7.46 25.96 20.28
N MET A 347 8.15 25.73 19.16
CA MET A 347 8.41 26.76 18.15
C MET A 347 7.28 26.97 17.15
N GLY A 348 6.38 25.99 16.99
CA GLY A 348 5.40 25.92 15.93
C GLY A 348 4.04 26.56 16.24
N GLY A 349 3.08 26.33 15.33
CA GLY A 349 1.71 26.81 15.43
C GLY A 349 0.76 25.94 14.59
N ASN A 350 -0.47 26.40 14.44
CA ASN A 350 -1.55 25.64 13.83
C ASN A 350 -1.91 26.17 12.43
N PHE A 351 -2.53 25.30 11.64
CA PHE A 351 -3.22 25.68 10.42
C PHE A 351 -4.73 25.58 10.62
N THR A 352 -5.46 26.45 9.96
CA THR A 352 -6.91 26.34 9.78
C THR A 352 -7.19 26.07 8.30
N LEU A 353 -7.98 25.04 8.01
CA LEU A 353 -8.38 24.71 6.66
C LEU A 353 -9.66 25.46 6.28
N ALA A 354 -9.63 26.15 5.15
CA ALA A 354 -10.78 26.80 4.56
C ALA A 354 -11.13 26.17 3.20
N THR A 355 -12.38 26.26 2.79
CA THR A 355 -12.86 25.83 1.47
C THR A 355 -12.66 26.96 0.44
N GLY A 356 -12.72 26.62 -0.86
CA GLY A 356 -12.76 27.62 -1.94
C GLY A 356 -11.40 28.00 -2.52
N GLY A 357 -10.39 27.17 -2.38
CA GLY A 357 -9.17 27.31 -3.16
C GLY A 357 -9.46 27.10 -4.66
N THR A 358 -8.87 27.94 -5.48
CA THR A 358 -8.95 27.87 -6.96
C THR A 358 -7.56 27.72 -7.57
N GLY A 359 -6.59 27.38 -6.77
CA GLY A 359 -5.20 27.23 -7.17
C GLY A 359 -4.92 25.84 -7.75
N SER A 360 -3.64 25.58 -7.94
CA SER A 360 -3.11 24.33 -8.46
C SER A 360 -2.63 23.46 -7.30
N TYR A 361 -2.86 22.16 -7.39
CA TYR A 361 -2.46 21.19 -6.36
C TYR A 361 -1.89 19.90 -6.95
N GLY A 362 -1.51 19.88 -8.23
CA GLY A 362 -0.86 18.76 -8.89
C GLY A 362 0.55 18.49 -8.35
N VAL A 363 0.94 17.24 -8.36
CA VAL A 363 2.26 16.77 -7.91
C VAL A 363 2.79 15.68 -8.84
N GLY A 364 4.12 15.52 -8.90
CA GLY A 364 4.75 14.37 -9.53
C GLY A 364 5.39 14.64 -10.89
N PHE A 365 5.24 15.80 -11.53
CA PHE A 365 5.97 16.10 -12.75
C PHE A 365 7.46 16.37 -12.49
N ALA A 366 8.27 15.92 -13.43
CA ALA A 366 9.64 16.35 -13.61
C ALA A 366 9.80 16.95 -15.02
N ALA A 367 10.95 17.52 -15.30
CA ALA A 367 11.23 18.04 -16.62
C ALA A 367 12.73 18.04 -16.93
N ASP A 368 13.04 17.99 -18.22
CA ASP A 368 14.37 18.27 -18.73
C ASP A 368 14.45 19.75 -19.13
N PHE A 369 15.55 20.36 -18.79
CA PHE A 369 15.79 21.78 -19.00
C PHE A 369 17.06 22.03 -19.82
N THR A 370 17.02 23.02 -20.70
CA THR A 370 18.22 23.61 -21.27
C THR A 370 18.28 25.07 -20.84
N VAL A 371 19.40 25.47 -20.25
CA VAL A 371 19.68 26.81 -19.80
C VAL A 371 20.80 27.42 -20.68
N ALA A 372 20.53 28.55 -21.28
CA ALA A 372 21.54 29.31 -22.06
C ALA A 372 21.40 30.78 -21.76
N GLY A 373 22.55 31.48 -21.57
CA GLY A 373 22.54 32.89 -21.21
C GLY A 373 21.87 33.22 -19.88
N GLY A 374 21.84 32.27 -18.98
CA GLY A 374 21.19 32.40 -17.66
C GLY A 374 19.66 32.25 -17.67
N ALA A 375 19.05 31.92 -18.81
CA ALA A 375 17.63 31.75 -18.97
C ALA A 375 17.29 30.34 -19.44
N ILE A 376 16.14 29.80 -19.06
CA ILE A 376 15.64 28.51 -19.52
C ILE A 376 15.12 28.67 -20.96
N THR A 377 15.77 28.02 -21.91
CA THR A 377 15.49 28.11 -23.35
C THR A 377 14.74 26.92 -23.91
N ALA A 378 14.81 25.77 -23.24
CA ALA A 378 14.02 24.60 -23.58
C ALA A 378 13.54 23.89 -22.28
N PHE A 379 12.36 23.31 -22.39
CA PHE A 379 11.69 22.60 -21.32
C PHE A 379 10.89 21.42 -21.91
N THR A 380 11.09 20.25 -21.38
CA THR A 380 10.30 19.06 -21.76
C THR A 380 9.74 18.43 -20.50
N LEU A 381 8.43 18.53 -20.33
CA LEU A 381 7.72 17.93 -19.21
C LEU A 381 7.66 16.41 -19.37
N LYS A 382 7.86 15.70 -18.29
CA LYS A 382 7.80 14.23 -18.24
C LYS A 382 7.32 13.73 -16.88
N ASP A 383 6.98 12.45 -16.83
CA ASP A 383 6.67 11.80 -15.57
C ASP A 383 7.88 11.88 -14.64
N GLY A 384 7.63 12.25 -13.38
CA GLY A 384 8.66 12.29 -12.34
C GLY A 384 8.86 10.95 -11.66
N PHE A 385 9.41 10.96 -10.46
CA PHE A 385 9.61 9.74 -9.63
C PHE A 385 8.30 9.14 -9.11
N SER A 386 7.19 9.85 -9.21
CA SER A 386 5.84 9.39 -8.94
C SER A 386 4.94 9.76 -10.12
N SER A 387 3.92 8.95 -10.40
CA SER A 387 2.95 9.29 -11.45
C SER A 387 2.35 10.67 -11.21
N PRO A 388 2.41 11.59 -12.19
CA PRO A 388 1.84 12.92 -12.03
C PRO A 388 0.32 12.86 -11.88
N ILE A 389 -0.18 13.47 -10.82
CA ILE A 389 -1.61 13.50 -10.49
C ILE A 389 -2.09 14.92 -10.19
N ASP A 390 -3.39 15.14 -10.35
CA ASP A 390 -4.09 16.37 -9.93
C ASP A 390 -3.70 17.66 -10.63
N TYR A 391 -2.96 17.59 -11.74
CA TYR A 391 -2.71 18.76 -12.61
C TYR A 391 -3.94 19.09 -13.46
N ASN A 392 -4.07 20.39 -13.76
CA ASN A 392 -5.10 20.92 -14.64
C ASN A 392 -4.47 21.78 -15.74
N THR A 393 -5.20 21.97 -16.83
CA THR A 393 -4.86 23.00 -17.82
C THR A 393 -4.89 24.38 -17.16
N ASN A 394 -3.94 25.23 -17.53
CA ASN A 394 -3.63 26.53 -16.95
C ASN A 394 -2.89 26.48 -15.59
N ASP A 395 -2.55 25.31 -15.06
CA ASP A 395 -1.61 25.25 -13.95
C ASP A 395 -0.28 25.87 -14.37
N VAL A 396 0.27 26.68 -13.50
CA VAL A 396 1.57 27.32 -13.68
C VAL A 396 2.60 26.57 -12.86
N LEU A 397 3.65 26.11 -13.52
CA LEU A 397 4.76 25.39 -12.88
C LEU A 397 5.94 26.31 -12.65
N GLU A 398 6.61 26.11 -11.53
CA GLU A 398 7.89 26.73 -11.19
C GLU A 398 8.95 25.67 -10.83
N VAL A 399 10.20 26.08 -10.72
CA VAL A 399 11.31 25.19 -10.40
C VAL A 399 12.20 25.84 -9.35
N SER A 400 12.83 25.00 -8.52
CA SER A 400 13.82 25.46 -7.57
C SER A 400 15.16 25.77 -8.26
N PRO A 401 15.74 26.95 -8.06
CA PRO A 401 17.07 27.25 -8.57
C PRO A 401 18.17 26.36 -8.00
N LEU A 402 17.95 25.77 -6.81
CA LEU A 402 18.89 24.83 -6.19
C LEU A 402 19.09 23.53 -6.97
N GLN A 403 18.20 23.22 -7.91
CA GLN A 403 18.30 22.05 -8.77
C GLN A 403 19.17 22.26 -10.01
N PHE A 404 19.60 23.53 -10.29
CA PHE A 404 20.40 23.92 -11.43
C PHE A 404 21.87 24.28 -11.06
N GLY A 405 22.48 23.53 -10.17
CA GLY A 405 23.86 23.73 -9.74
C GLY A 405 24.01 24.30 -8.33
N PHE A 406 25.23 24.46 -7.86
CA PHE A 406 25.55 24.73 -6.47
C PHE A 406 25.22 26.14 -5.97
N ASN A 407 24.89 27.09 -6.84
CA ASN A 407 24.76 28.50 -6.46
C ASN A 407 23.33 28.95 -6.19
N GLY A 408 22.30 28.20 -6.62
CA GLY A 408 20.89 28.50 -6.34
C GLY A 408 20.41 29.91 -6.69
N THR A 409 21.03 30.56 -7.69
CA THR A 409 20.82 31.99 -7.97
C THR A 409 19.71 32.28 -8.99
N GLY A 410 19.26 31.28 -9.72
CA GLY A 410 18.20 31.47 -10.74
C GLY A 410 16.86 31.86 -10.13
N SER A 411 16.02 32.55 -10.87
CA SER A 411 14.69 32.94 -10.44
C SER A 411 13.74 33.24 -11.58
N GLY A 412 12.45 33.24 -11.29
CA GLY A 412 11.39 33.74 -12.14
C GLY A 412 10.99 32.87 -13.33
N PHE A 413 11.42 31.56 -13.37
CA PHE A 413 10.91 30.66 -14.39
C PHE A 413 9.46 30.29 -14.10
N THR A 414 8.64 30.34 -15.16
CA THR A 414 7.28 29.77 -15.12
C THR A 414 6.93 29.07 -16.43
N TYR A 415 6.18 28.00 -16.33
CA TYR A 415 5.64 27.24 -17.45
C TYR A 415 4.15 27.01 -17.24
N THR A 416 3.34 27.32 -18.25
CA THR A 416 1.89 27.11 -18.17
C THR A 416 1.49 25.87 -18.95
N ILE A 417 0.79 24.95 -18.28
CA ILE A 417 0.23 23.74 -18.89
C ILE A 417 -0.95 24.15 -19.79
N THR A 418 -0.89 23.78 -21.06
CA THR A 418 -1.96 24.06 -22.04
C THR A 418 -2.74 22.82 -22.44
N GLY A 419 -2.22 21.62 -22.15
CA GLY A 419 -2.88 20.36 -22.42
C GLY A 419 -2.32 19.25 -21.55
N LEU A 420 -3.16 18.29 -21.22
CA LEU A 420 -2.82 17.07 -20.49
C LEU A 420 -3.32 15.86 -21.28
N ALA A 421 -2.52 14.82 -21.34
CA ALA A 421 -2.91 13.52 -21.85
C ALA A 421 -2.61 12.46 -20.79
N TYR A 422 -3.51 11.51 -20.64
CA TYR A 422 -3.45 10.51 -19.62
C TYR A 422 -3.31 9.11 -20.25
N THR A 423 -2.51 8.25 -19.64
CA THR A 423 -2.30 6.87 -20.06
C THR A 423 -2.81 5.88 -19.01
N GLY A 424 -3.59 6.38 -18.05
CA GLY A 424 -4.08 5.57 -16.93
C GLY A 424 -4.93 4.38 -17.38
N THR A 425 -4.73 3.27 -16.71
CA THR A 425 -5.51 2.05 -16.80
C THR A 425 -6.04 1.68 -15.42
N ILE A 426 -7.19 1.03 -15.38
CA ILE A 426 -7.76 0.55 -14.11
C ILE A 426 -6.85 -0.54 -13.55
N PHE A 427 -6.31 -0.32 -12.36
CA PHE A 427 -5.43 -1.24 -11.67
C PHE A 427 -6.16 -2.10 -10.63
N ASN A 428 -7.09 -1.47 -9.89
CA ASN A 428 -7.86 -2.17 -8.87
C ASN A 428 -9.30 -1.67 -8.81
N VAL A 429 -10.21 -2.59 -8.51
CA VAL A 429 -11.64 -2.33 -8.29
C VAL A 429 -12.05 -3.02 -7.00
N ASN A 430 -12.41 -2.25 -6.00
CA ASN A 430 -12.93 -2.75 -4.74
C ASN A 430 -14.41 -2.37 -4.63
N VAL A 431 -15.31 -3.32 -4.81
CA VAL A 431 -16.75 -3.08 -4.72
C VAL A 431 -17.12 -2.74 -3.29
N VAL A 432 -17.70 -1.56 -3.06
CA VAL A 432 -18.07 -1.06 -1.72
C VAL A 432 -19.58 -1.15 -1.47
N ASP A 433 -20.39 -0.97 -2.51
CA ASP A 433 -21.81 -1.29 -2.48
C ASP A 433 -22.11 -2.26 -3.63
N ILE A 434 -22.73 -3.37 -3.32
CA ILE A 434 -22.95 -4.44 -4.28
C ILE A 434 -24.20 -4.22 -5.15
N GLY A 435 -25.04 -3.23 -4.82
CA GLY A 435 -26.31 -3.05 -5.48
C GLY A 435 -27.21 -4.29 -5.41
N SER A 436 -27.99 -4.51 -6.46
CA SER A 436 -28.89 -5.66 -6.55
C SER A 436 -29.14 -6.12 -7.98
N GLY A 437 -29.48 -7.40 -8.15
CA GLY A 437 -29.91 -7.97 -9.43
C GLY A 437 -28.80 -8.37 -10.40
N TYR A 438 -27.53 -8.29 -10.03
CA TYR A 438 -26.42 -8.75 -10.87
C TYR A 438 -26.34 -10.28 -10.93
N VAL A 439 -25.86 -10.76 -12.06
CA VAL A 439 -25.65 -12.20 -12.30
C VAL A 439 -24.22 -12.47 -12.80
N PHE A 440 -23.81 -13.73 -12.69
CA PHE A 440 -22.51 -14.18 -13.22
C PHE A 440 -22.36 -13.83 -14.69
N GLY A 441 -21.23 -13.24 -15.06
CA GLY A 441 -20.93 -12.83 -16.43
C GLY A 441 -21.45 -11.44 -16.79
N ASP A 442 -22.14 -10.73 -15.87
CA ASP A 442 -22.55 -9.35 -16.15
C ASP A 442 -21.34 -8.46 -16.41
N PRO A 443 -21.31 -7.74 -17.54
CA PRO A 443 -20.29 -6.76 -17.81
C PRO A 443 -20.64 -5.43 -17.15
N LEU A 444 -19.78 -4.93 -16.31
CA LEU A 444 -19.91 -3.64 -15.63
C LEU A 444 -18.84 -2.68 -16.11
N SER A 445 -19.16 -1.40 -16.15
CA SER A 445 -18.27 -0.32 -16.50
C SER A 445 -18.50 0.87 -15.57
N ALA A 446 -17.67 1.89 -15.64
CA ALA A 446 -17.84 3.16 -14.97
C ALA A 446 -17.79 4.30 -16.00
N ALA A 447 -18.53 5.37 -15.75
CA ALA A 447 -18.47 6.54 -16.61
C ALA A 447 -17.12 7.26 -16.45
N ASP A 448 -16.53 7.70 -17.55
CA ASP A 448 -15.28 8.48 -17.53
C ASP A 448 -15.39 9.74 -16.66
N SER A 449 -16.56 10.38 -16.64
CA SER A 449 -16.83 11.53 -15.77
C SER A 449 -16.63 11.24 -14.27
N ASP A 450 -16.87 10.01 -13.84
CA ASP A 450 -16.71 9.57 -12.46
C ASP A 450 -15.27 9.12 -12.15
N LEU A 451 -14.46 9.00 -13.21
CA LEU A 451 -13.06 8.63 -13.20
C LEU A 451 -12.13 9.79 -13.63
N GLY A 452 -12.57 11.02 -13.38
CA GLY A 452 -11.79 12.24 -13.61
C GLY A 452 -12.02 12.90 -14.98
N GLY A 453 -12.88 12.37 -15.84
CA GLY A 453 -13.34 13.03 -17.09
C GLY A 453 -12.22 13.31 -18.10
N ALA A 454 -11.26 12.39 -18.26
CA ALA A 454 -10.07 12.58 -19.07
C ALA A 454 -10.19 11.99 -20.50
N GLY A 455 -11.31 11.37 -20.83
CA GLY A 455 -11.55 10.67 -22.10
C GLY A 455 -11.16 9.20 -22.07
N GLY A 456 -11.09 8.60 -20.89
CA GLY A 456 -10.84 7.17 -20.69
C GLY A 456 -11.92 6.30 -21.33
N VAL A 457 -11.50 5.15 -21.86
CA VAL A 457 -12.37 4.24 -22.61
C VAL A 457 -12.11 2.78 -22.27
N ASP A 458 -13.09 1.94 -22.60
CA ASP A 458 -12.96 0.48 -22.67
C ASP A 458 -12.77 -0.23 -21.31
N PHE A 459 -13.03 0.41 -20.18
CA PHE A 459 -13.04 -0.29 -18.88
C PHE A 459 -14.19 -1.30 -18.83
N LEU A 460 -13.85 -2.52 -18.45
CA LEU A 460 -14.80 -3.60 -18.24
C LEU A 460 -14.44 -4.44 -17.01
N TYR A 461 -15.41 -4.58 -16.14
CA TYR A 461 -15.36 -5.44 -14.97
C TYR A 461 -16.45 -6.51 -15.09
N THR A 462 -16.08 -7.78 -15.06
CA THR A 462 -17.03 -8.86 -15.25
C THR A 462 -17.31 -9.56 -13.94
N VAL A 463 -18.57 -9.66 -13.59
CA VAL A 463 -19.03 -10.35 -12.37
C VAL A 463 -18.68 -11.84 -12.46
N ASN A 464 -17.87 -12.34 -11.53
CA ASN A 464 -17.39 -13.74 -11.51
C ASN A 464 -17.93 -14.56 -10.33
N THR A 465 -18.60 -13.93 -9.37
CA THR A 465 -19.29 -14.62 -8.28
C THR A 465 -20.75 -14.19 -8.22
N TYR A 466 -21.60 -15.15 -7.89
CA TYR A 466 -22.97 -14.82 -7.51
C TYR A 466 -22.94 -14.13 -6.16
N PRO A 467 -23.35 -12.88 -6.05
CA PRO A 467 -23.69 -12.35 -4.75
C PRO A 467 -24.87 -13.15 -4.22
N GLN A 468 -24.83 -13.52 -2.94
CA GLN A 468 -26.01 -14.04 -2.24
C GLN A 468 -26.16 -15.58 -2.21
N ILE A 469 -25.08 -16.33 -2.44
CA ILE A 469 -25.07 -17.75 -2.14
C ILE A 469 -24.27 -18.04 -0.86
N ILE A 470 -24.67 -19.07 -0.16
CA ILE A 470 -24.00 -19.53 1.05
C ILE A 470 -23.33 -20.86 0.74
N THR A 471 -22.01 -20.92 0.91
CA THR A 471 -21.21 -22.15 0.75
C THR A 471 -20.77 -22.69 2.10
N ASP A 472 -20.32 -23.95 2.15
CA ASP A 472 -19.85 -24.57 3.38
C ASP A 472 -18.76 -23.77 4.11
N GLU A 473 -17.88 -23.11 3.36
CA GLU A 473 -16.78 -22.31 3.88
C GLU A 473 -17.25 -21.06 4.62
N LYS A 474 -18.48 -20.64 4.36
CA LYS A 474 -19.11 -19.42 4.90
C LYS A 474 -20.02 -19.69 6.07
N ILE A 475 -20.13 -20.96 6.51
CA ILE A 475 -20.97 -21.39 7.63
C ILE A 475 -20.08 -21.90 8.76
N THR A 476 -20.20 -21.29 9.91
CA THR A 476 -19.60 -21.79 11.15
C THR A 476 -20.69 -22.00 12.19
N PHE A 477 -20.87 -23.21 12.68
CA PHE A 477 -21.84 -23.44 13.73
C PHE A 477 -21.41 -22.76 15.04
N SER A 478 -22.17 -21.77 15.47
CA SER A 478 -21.97 -21.05 16.72
C SER A 478 -22.58 -21.79 17.92
N ASP A 479 -23.72 -22.41 17.72
CA ASP A 479 -24.31 -23.39 18.64
C ASP A 479 -24.81 -24.58 17.82
N LYS A 480 -24.64 -25.78 18.35
CA LYS A 480 -25.02 -27.02 17.67
C LYS A 480 -26.39 -27.54 18.03
N GLY A 481 -27.02 -26.95 19.02
CA GLY A 481 -28.27 -27.47 19.55
C GLY A 481 -28.15 -28.91 20.04
N THR A 482 -29.27 -29.60 20.15
CA THR A 482 -29.36 -30.96 20.66
C THR A 482 -30.36 -31.80 19.86
N GLY A 483 -30.22 -33.12 19.93
CA GLY A 483 -31.19 -34.05 19.38
C GLY A 483 -31.12 -34.34 17.90
N TYR A 484 -30.05 -33.88 17.21
CA TYR A 484 -29.86 -34.15 15.78
C TYR A 484 -29.31 -35.56 15.53
N ALA A 485 -29.79 -36.17 14.45
CA ALA A 485 -29.30 -37.44 13.93
C ALA A 485 -28.58 -37.28 12.60
N PRO A 486 -27.66 -38.18 12.23
CA PRO A 486 -27.00 -38.15 10.93
C PRO A 486 -28.01 -38.16 9.76
N GLY A 487 -27.84 -37.23 8.81
CA GLY A 487 -28.69 -37.11 7.62
C GLY A 487 -29.89 -36.17 7.79
N GLU A 488 -30.07 -35.55 8.96
CA GLU A 488 -31.06 -34.48 9.12
C GLU A 488 -30.69 -33.25 8.31
N LYS A 489 -31.69 -32.55 7.79
CA LYS A 489 -31.52 -31.35 7.01
C LYS A 489 -31.89 -30.11 7.82
N LEU A 490 -31.09 -29.11 7.71
CA LEU A 490 -31.29 -27.78 8.30
C LEU A 490 -31.43 -26.75 7.21
N SER A 491 -32.23 -25.74 7.46
CA SER A 491 -32.40 -24.59 6.58
C SER A 491 -32.30 -23.26 7.35
N LEU A 492 -32.05 -22.19 6.64
CA LEU A 492 -32.17 -20.85 7.20
C LEU A 492 -33.65 -20.46 7.30
N PRO A 493 -34.02 -19.63 8.30
CA PRO A 493 -35.33 -19.02 8.35
C PRO A 493 -35.52 -18.15 7.09
N GLY A 494 -36.68 -18.25 6.47
CA GLY A 494 -37.06 -17.48 5.29
C GLY A 494 -37.28 -16.01 5.61
#